data_1ce0c5c326aaf9c496a1a021de908abb
#
_entry.id   1ce0c5c326aaf9c496a1a021de908abb
#
_cell.length_a   1.000
_cell.length_b   1.000
_cell.length_c   1.000
_cell.angle_alpha   90.00
_cell.angle_beta   90.00
_cell.angle_gamma   90.00
#
_symmetry.space_group_name_H-M   'P 1'
#
loop_
_entity.id
_entity.type
_entity.pdbx_description
1 polymer ?
#
loop_
_entity_poly.entity_id
_entity_poly.type
_entity_poly.pdbx_seq_one_letter_code
_entity_poly.pdbx_strand_id
1 'polypeptide(L)'
;VPSKSKKSSWGGTRPGAGRPRKLDAKAAAFEAAQPSLNRGLVWVPTTDPKRELTAYTRMEILRLARWLYNNAPQATYIVEHLAQRAIGTGIVVQPKTSNAAWNKKVDQYFEDRNCAEAWAFDAGAQVNFYTAQSLILRQVAIDGDFFAQFLKTKEDAARVRFIGGEAIGGSASFGNTDDFTHDGVRLDQFGAPAAYTIGGKEIAADQVLHMRHIRRHGQPRGVSWLHSAVSNLRDISEINGFVKGAYKAGAQIGYMVTSTEVAKIGLGAGLKSTTNEVGDLQTTDLPNGILLPRLKPGEKLEAFKNDIPGQTYEAVMRALRSDVAFAIGLPPEAMMVNVGLAGTEQRAVLEVTQNFLERLQQQVIDQFGRPFYKYRLWHEMQAGRLEYPGDDWWRHEWLAPRKITVDSGRDARAYSEQLDKGHLSPTRYFNMLGLRATEEEDDVIDTFLRRKAKCDALGLNISEVFPNSVSRGIAAQMPAAGNEQPSQPPAQP
;
A
#
# COMPACT_ATOMS: atom_id res chain seq x y z
N VAL A 1 -30.28 -75.60 36.22
CA VAL A 1 -29.20 -74.73 35.85
C VAL A 1 -29.61 -73.99 34.59
N PRO A 2 -29.87 -72.66 34.59
CA PRO A 2 -30.29 -71.94 33.39
C PRO A 2 -29.08 -71.39 32.69
N SER A 3 -29.12 -71.53 31.37
CA SER A 3 -28.15 -71.03 30.41
C SER A 3 -28.12 -69.45 30.32
N LYS A 4 -26.95 -68.92 30.43
CA LYS A 4 -26.69 -67.50 30.23
C LYS A 4 -26.73 -67.14 28.73
N SER A 5 -27.66 -66.31 28.33
CA SER A 5 -27.73 -65.69 26.98
C SER A 5 -26.56 -64.68 26.80
N LYS A 6 -25.78 -64.88 25.76
CA LYS A 6 -24.76 -63.96 25.35
C LYS A 6 -25.44 -62.74 24.74
N LYS A 7 -25.30 -61.57 25.40
CA LYS A 7 -25.61 -60.25 24.77
C LYS A 7 -24.56 -59.98 23.72
N SER A 8 -24.98 -59.85 22.46
CA SER A 8 -24.16 -59.39 21.36
C SER A 8 -23.84 -57.89 21.56
N SER A 9 -22.57 -57.58 21.79
CA SER A 9 -22.08 -56.20 21.76
C SER A 9 -21.85 -55.75 20.32
N TRP A 10 -22.86 -55.14 19.74
CA TRP A 10 -22.65 -54.32 18.53
C TRP A 10 -22.20 -52.93 18.99
N GLY A 11 -20.91 -52.68 18.88
CA GLY A 11 -20.28 -51.41 19.23
C GLY A 11 -18.78 -51.48 19.04
N GLY A 12 -18.32 -51.97 17.90
CA GLY A 12 -16.92 -51.91 17.54
C GLY A 12 -16.48 -50.48 17.37
N THR A 13 -15.68 -49.98 18.30
CA THR A 13 -14.89 -48.76 18.11
C THR A 13 -14.03 -48.94 16.89
N ARG A 14 -14.31 -48.20 15.80
CA ARG A 14 -13.42 -48.10 14.64
C ARG A 14 -12.14 -47.41 15.11
N PRO A 15 -10.96 -48.04 15.03
CA PRO A 15 -9.70 -47.34 15.26
C PRO A 15 -9.51 -46.34 14.08
N GLY A 16 -9.51 -45.05 14.33
CA GLY A 16 -9.25 -44.03 13.33
C GLY A 16 -10.22 -42.87 13.26
N ALA A 17 -11.37 -42.95 13.97
CA ALA A 17 -12.18 -41.73 14.17
C ALA A 17 -11.59 -40.96 15.37
N GLY A 18 -10.42 -40.40 15.21
CA GLY A 18 -9.92 -39.37 16.11
C GLY A 18 -10.99 -38.29 16.20
N ARG A 19 -11.49 -37.98 17.41
CA ARG A 19 -12.23 -36.74 17.66
C ARG A 19 -11.54 -35.65 16.88
N PRO A 20 -12.28 -34.84 16.08
CA PRO A 20 -11.65 -33.66 15.47
C PRO A 20 -10.94 -32.95 16.61
N ARG A 21 -9.63 -32.77 16.48
CA ARG A 21 -8.84 -31.95 17.40
C ARG A 21 -9.67 -30.70 17.62
N LYS A 22 -10.07 -30.44 18.86
CA LYS A 22 -10.55 -29.11 19.23
C LYS A 22 -9.44 -28.20 18.78
N LEU A 23 -9.67 -27.49 17.68
CA LEU A 23 -8.86 -26.35 17.29
C LEU A 23 -8.79 -25.51 18.56
N ASP A 24 -7.59 -25.38 19.09
CA ASP A 24 -7.37 -24.60 20.28
C ASP A 24 -7.94 -23.21 19.99
N ALA A 25 -9.06 -22.89 20.62
CA ALA A 25 -9.73 -21.59 20.50
C ALA A 25 -8.84 -20.43 20.99
N LYS A 26 -7.61 -20.72 21.42
CA LYS A 26 -6.59 -19.76 21.84
C LYS A 26 -5.90 -19.02 20.71
N ALA A 27 -6.16 -19.36 19.45
CA ALA A 27 -5.31 -18.89 18.36
C ALA A 27 -5.85 -17.68 17.58
N ALA A 28 -7.05 -17.20 17.80
CA ALA A 28 -7.63 -16.27 16.85
C ALA A 28 -8.04 -14.93 17.46
N ALA A 29 -7.04 -14.12 17.80
CA ALA A 29 -7.25 -12.68 18.03
C ALA A 29 -7.55 -11.90 16.72
N PHE A 30 -7.37 -12.54 15.56
CA PHE A 30 -7.62 -11.96 14.25
C PHE A 30 -8.71 -12.75 13.51
N GLU A 31 -9.81 -12.09 13.19
CA GLU A 31 -10.92 -12.67 12.41
C GLU A 31 -10.45 -13.23 11.07
N ALA A 32 -9.45 -12.59 10.45
CA ALA A 32 -8.86 -13.02 9.19
C ALA A 32 -8.22 -14.42 9.20
N ALA A 33 -7.88 -14.94 10.37
CA ALA A 33 -7.29 -16.27 10.54
C ALA A 33 -8.31 -17.33 11.02
N GLN A 34 -9.56 -16.95 11.20
CA GLN A 34 -10.61 -17.89 11.62
C GLN A 34 -11.24 -18.60 10.42
N PRO A 35 -11.51 -19.92 10.51
CA PRO A 35 -12.36 -20.58 9.55
C PRO A 35 -13.80 -20.06 9.72
N SER A 36 -14.26 -19.26 8.75
CA SER A 36 -15.53 -18.56 8.82
C SER A 36 -16.71 -19.45 8.45
N LEU A 37 -17.27 -20.21 9.33
CA LEU A 37 -18.56 -20.83 9.11
C LEU A 37 -19.71 -20.19 9.92
N ASN A 38 -19.40 -19.47 10.95
CA ASN A 38 -20.38 -18.67 11.69
C ASN A 38 -19.66 -17.47 12.29
N ARG A 39 -20.07 -16.29 11.92
CA ARG A 39 -19.63 -14.99 12.44
C ARG A 39 -20.12 -14.74 13.87
N GLY A 40 -20.08 -15.75 14.73
CA GLY A 40 -20.26 -15.56 16.16
C GLY A 40 -19.07 -14.73 16.68
N LEU A 41 -19.34 -13.73 17.50
CA LEU A 41 -18.31 -13.01 18.24
C LEU A 41 -17.49 -14.00 19.06
N VAL A 42 -16.37 -14.47 18.50
CA VAL A 42 -15.41 -15.26 19.24
C VAL A 42 -14.52 -14.29 19.99
N TRP A 43 -14.82 -14.13 21.26
CA TRP A 43 -13.98 -13.35 22.14
C TRP A 43 -12.73 -14.14 22.52
N VAL A 44 -11.56 -13.66 22.16
CA VAL A 44 -10.29 -14.28 22.49
C VAL A 44 -9.58 -13.44 23.55
N PRO A 45 -9.57 -13.87 24.79
CA PRO A 45 -8.99 -13.11 25.86
C PRO A 45 -7.48 -13.34 25.98
N THR A 46 -6.69 -12.84 25.05
CA THR A 46 -5.24 -12.76 25.26
C THR A 46 -4.81 -11.30 25.35
N THR A 47 -4.08 -10.98 26.40
CA THR A 47 -3.55 -9.63 26.62
C THR A 47 -2.09 -9.51 26.15
N ASP A 48 -1.42 -10.64 25.92
CA ASP A 48 -0.02 -10.67 25.50
C ASP A 48 0.10 -10.57 23.97
N PRO A 49 0.67 -9.48 23.43
CA PRO A 49 0.85 -9.31 21.99
C PRO A 49 1.68 -10.41 21.32
N LYS A 50 2.58 -11.05 22.06
CA LYS A 50 3.42 -12.16 21.55
C LYS A 50 2.61 -13.42 21.28
N ARG A 51 1.55 -13.64 22.08
CA ARG A 51 0.67 -14.82 21.99
C ARG A 51 -0.54 -14.57 21.10
N GLU A 52 -0.87 -13.32 20.81
CA GLU A 52 -1.97 -12.95 19.94
C GLU A 52 -1.69 -13.33 18.49
N LEU A 53 -0.48 -13.04 18.00
CA LEU A 53 -0.03 -13.37 16.66
C LEU A 53 0.83 -14.62 16.68
N THR A 54 0.19 -15.79 16.65
CA THR A 54 0.91 -17.05 16.53
C THR A 54 1.46 -17.23 15.11
N ALA A 55 2.48 -18.09 14.93
CA ALA A 55 3.02 -18.41 13.61
C ALA A 55 1.94 -18.89 12.63
N TYR A 56 1.00 -19.73 13.11
CA TYR A 56 -0.13 -20.20 12.31
C TYR A 56 -1.05 -19.06 11.89
N THR A 57 -1.49 -18.23 12.86
CA THR A 57 -2.38 -17.09 12.58
C THR A 57 -1.75 -16.13 11.57
N ARG A 58 -0.47 -15.83 11.75
CA ARG A 58 0.27 -14.96 10.82
C ARG A 58 0.33 -15.54 9.41
N MET A 59 0.65 -16.84 9.28
CA MET A 59 0.72 -17.49 7.97
C MET A 59 -0.64 -17.52 7.26
N GLU A 60 -1.74 -17.71 7.99
CA GLU A 60 -3.08 -17.65 7.39
C GLU A 60 -3.44 -16.23 6.94
N ILE A 61 -3.13 -15.20 7.74
CA ILE A 61 -3.33 -13.81 7.34
C ILE A 61 -2.50 -13.49 6.10
N LEU A 62 -1.23 -13.88 6.08
CA LEU A 62 -0.31 -13.68 4.96
C LEU A 62 -0.84 -14.34 3.69
N ARG A 63 -1.28 -15.60 3.77
CA ARG A 63 -1.84 -16.33 2.64
C ARG A 63 -3.08 -15.63 2.07
N LEU A 64 -3.99 -15.20 2.94
CA LEU A 64 -5.21 -14.49 2.55
C LEU A 64 -4.90 -13.11 1.98
N ALA A 65 -4.00 -12.36 2.59
CA ALA A 65 -3.61 -11.03 2.11
C ALA A 65 -2.96 -11.09 0.72
N ARG A 66 -2.06 -12.05 0.48
CA ARG A 66 -1.45 -12.30 -0.84
C ARG A 66 -2.49 -12.71 -1.87
N TRP A 67 -3.44 -13.57 -1.48
CA TRP A 67 -4.53 -13.95 -2.38
C TRP A 67 -5.41 -12.76 -2.75
N LEU A 68 -5.79 -11.92 -1.76
CA LEU A 68 -6.58 -10.71 -2.00
C LEU A 68 -5.82 -9.71 -2.88
N TYR A 69 -4.54 -9.49 -2.62
CA TYR A 69 -3.74 -8.61 -3.44
C TYR A 69 -3.70 -9.04 -4.91
N ASN A 70 -3.64 -10.34 -5.18
CA ASN A 70 -3.59 -10.87 -6.53
C ASN A 70 -4.96 -10.96 -7.22
N ASN A 71 -6.08 -11.06 -6.45
CA ASN A 71 -7.38 -11.39 -7.02
C ASN A 71 -8.49 -10.34 -6.75
N ALA A 72 -8.33 -9.48 -5.75
CA ALA A 72 -9.29 -8.43 -5.43
C ALA A 72 -8.77 -7.06 -5.91
N PRO A 73 -9.35 -6.45 -6.96
CA PRO A 73 -8.86 -5.19 -7.53
C PRO A 73 -8.75 -4.05 -6.52
N GLN A 74 -9.62 -4.02 -5.51
CA GLN A 74 -9.60 -3.02 -4.45
C GLN A 74 -8.36 -3.16 -3.58
N ALA A 75 -7.97 -4.38 -3.22
CA ALA A 75 -6.77 -4.64 -2.42
C ALA A 75 -5.50 -4.27 -3.20
N THR A 76 -5.42 -4.65 -4.48
CA THR A 76 -4.33 -4.28 -5.38
C THR A 76 -4.22 -2.77 -5.49
N TYR A 77 -5.33 -2.09 -5.78
CA TYR A 77 -5.37 -0.62 -5.91
C TYR A 77 -4.86 0.08 -4.66
N ILE A 78 -5.32 -0.34 -3.47
CA ILE A 78 -4.92 0.27 -2.20
C ILE A 78 -3.40 0.16 -2.00
N VAL A 79 -2.86 -1.05 -2.13
CA VAL A 79 -1.43 -1.31 -1.88
C VAL A 79 -0.56 -0.56 -2.89
N GLU A 80 -0.89 -0.64 -4.18
CA GLU A 80 -0.13 0.04 -5.24
C GLU A 80 -0.21 1.56 -5.11
N HIS A 81 -1.40 2.08 -4.86
CA HIS A 81 -1.62 3.52 -4.76
C HIS A 81 -0.92 4.14 -3.55
N LEU A 82 -0.94 3.44 -2.39
CA LEU A 82 -0.21 3.89 -1.21
C LEU A 82 1.30 3.85 -1.43
N ALA A 83 1.82 2.77 -2.00
CA ALA A 83 3.25 2.67 -2.31
C ALA A 83 3.70 3.76 -3.28
N GLN A 84 2.92 3.98 -4.36
CA GLN A 84 3.21 5.00 -5.35
C GLN A 84 3.15 6.41 -4.77
N ARG A 85 2.17 6.72 -3.95
CA ARG A 85 2.02 8.07 -3.37
C ARG A 85 2.99 8.34 -2.23
N ALA A 86 3.34 7.33 -1.43
CA ALA A 86 4.27 7.50 -0.33
C ALA A 86 5.72 7.62 -0.82
N ILE A 87 6.11 6.81 -1.81
CA ILE A 87 7.51 6.70 -2.26
C ILE A 87 7.75 7.49 -3.55
N GLY A 88 6.75 7.57 -4.45
CA GLY A 88 6.93 8.22 -5.75
C GLY A 88 8.09 7.62 -6.53
N THR A 89 9.05 8.45 -6.93
CA THR A 89 10.29 8.06 -7.60
C THR A 89 11.38 7.57 -6.65
N GLY A 90 11.18 7.72 -5.36
CA GLY A 90 12.13 7.35 -4.30
C GLY A 90 12.32 8.45 -3.26
N ILE A 91 12.62 8.07 -2.02
CA ILE A 91 13.03 8.99 -0.96
C ILE A 91 14.55 9.11 -1.02
N VAL A 92 15.02 10.32 -1.25
CA VAL A 92 16.44 10.62 -1.46
C VAL A 92 17.12 10.88 -0.13
N VAL A 93 18.36 10.37 0.04
CA VAL A 93 19.19 10.68 1.20
C VAL A 93 20.25 11.72 0.82
N GLN A 94 20.49 12.67 1.71
CA GLN A 94 21.56 13.65 1.60
C GLN A 94 22.47 13.60 2.84
N PRO A 95 23.79 13.45 2.68
CA PRO A 95 24.74 13.60 3.77
C PRO A 95 24.69 15.02 4.35
N LYS A 96 24.80 15.14 5.67
CA LYS A 96 24.74 16.44 6.36
C LYS A 96 25.79 16.51 7.49
N THR A 97 27.03 16.23 7.13
CA THR A 97 28.15 16.34 8.04
C THR A 97 28.73 17.77 8.03
N SER A 98 29.65 18.04 8.92
CA SER A 98 30.38 19.32 8.96
C SER A 98 31.30 19.53 7.74
N ASN A 99 31.67 18.46 7.01
CA ASN A 99 32.55 18.50 5.85
C ASN A 99 31.74 18.50 4.53
N ALA A 100 31.57 19.70 3.94
CA ALA A 100 30.79 19.87 2.71
C ALA A 100 31.41 19.14 1.50
N ALA A 101 32.73 19.06 1.37
CA ALA A 101 33.38 18.35 0.28
C ALA A 101 33.17 16.84 0.38
N TRP A 102 33.18 16.28 1.58
CA TRP A 102 32.89 14.90 1.85
C TRP A 102 31.41 14.61 1.55
N ASN A 103 30.48 15.49 1.94
CA ASN A 103 29.06 15.34 1.66
C ASN A 103 28.81 15.21 0.16
N LYS A 104 29.42 16.08 -0.68
CA LYS A 104 29.25 16.01 -2.15
C LYS A 104 29.81 14.69 -2.72
N LYS A 105 30.97 14.23 -2.23
CA LYS A 105 31.58 12.96 -2.64
C LYS A 105 30.72 11.75 -2.28
N VAL A 106 30.16 11.73 -1.07
CA VAL A 106 29.32 10.64 -0.60
C VAL A 106 27.97 10.63 -1.31
N ASP A 107 27.39 11.80 -1.55
CA ASP A 107 26.11 11.92 -2.26
C ASP A 107 26.20 11.31 -3.67
N GLN A 108 27.23 11.72 -4.43
CA GLN A 108 27.50 11.14 -5.74
C GLN A 108 27.82 9.65 -5.67
N TYR A 109 28.65 9.23 -4.72
CA TYR A 109 28.98 7.82 -4.53
C TYR A 109 27.74 6.98 -4.21
N PHE A 110 26.86 7.47 -3.35
CA PHE A 110 25.63 6.77 -2.99
C PHE A 110 24.68 6.63 -4.17
N GLU A 111 24.54 7.70 -4.96
CA GLU A 111 23.72 7.70 -6.17
C GLU A 111 24.25 6.69 -7.20
N ASP A 112 25.52 6.76 -7.55
CA ASP A 112 26.15 5.88 -8.53
C ASP A 112 26.08 4.41 -8.13
N ARG A 113 26.29 4.10 -6.84
CA ARG A 113 26.42 2.72 -6.37
C ARG A 113 25.12 2.06 -5.91
N ASN A 114 24.12 2.82 -5.49
CA ASN A 114 22.90 2.23 -4.95
C ASN A 114 21.65 2.59 -5.74
N CYS A 115 21.67 3.72 -6.42
CA CYS A 115 20.49 4.24 -7.11
C CYS A 115 20.58 3.98 -8.63
N ALA A 116 21.73 4.16 -9.25
CA ALA A 116 21.89 3.97 -10.68
C ALA A 116 21.84 2.49 -11.09
N GLU A 117 22.45 1.59 -10.31
CA GLU A 117 22.64 0.20 -10.70
C GLU A 117 22.08 -0.79 -9.66
N ALA A 118 21.16 -1.65 -10.06
CA ALA A 118 20.54 -2.65 -9.18
C ALA A 118 21.57 -3.66 -8.62
N TRP A 119 22.54 -4.10 -9.44
CA TRP A 119 23.51 -5.13 -9.05
C TRP A 119 24.44 -4.69 -7.90
N ALA A 120 24.68 -3.39 -7.76
CA ALA A 120 25.54 -2.88 -6.71
C ALA A 120 24.82 -2.78 -5.36
N PHE A 121 23.51 -2.71 -5.36
CA PHE A 121 22.65 -2.63 -4.19
C PHE A 121 22.08 -4.00 -3.79
N ASP A 122 21.37 -4.65 -4.71
CA ASP A 122 20.67 -5.91 -4.48
C ASP A 122 21.56 -7.10 -4.86
N ALA A 123 21.65 -8.08 -3.97
CA ALA A 123 22.38 -9.33 -4.25
C ALA A 123 21.74 -10.13 -5.38
N GLY A 124 20.43 -10.02 -5.59
CA GLY A 124 19.69 -10.59 -6.71
C GLY A 124 19.77 -9.78 -7.99
N ALA A 125 20.39 -8.61 -7.99
CA ALA A 125 20.53 -7.68 -9.11
C ALA A 125 19.19 -7.30 -9.79
N GLN A 126 18.09 -7.26 -9.03
CA GLN A 126 16.75 -7.00 -9.56
C GLN A 126 16.29 -5.56 -9.36
N VAL A 127 16.66 -4.95 -8.24
CA VAL A 127 16.15 -3.64 -7.83
C VAL A 127 17.27 -2.73 -7.35
N ASN A 128 17.16 -1.43 -7.65
CA ASN A 128 18.00 -0.39 -7.07
C ASN A 128 17.39 0.11 -5.75
N PHE A 129 18.10 1.04 -5.09
CA PHE A 129 17.65 1.56 -3.80
C PHE A 129 16.29 2.26 -3.83
N TYR A 130 15.97 3.00 -4.91
CA TYR A 130 14.69 3.69 -5.04
C TYR A 130 13.54 2.72 -5.31
N THR A 131 13.73 1.81 -6.24
CA THR A 131 12.74 0.77 -6.54
C THR A 131 12.47 -0.14 -5.34
N ALA A 132 13.54 -0.43 -4.56
CA ALA A 132 13.43 -1.23 -3.35
C ALA A 132 12.51 -0.61 -2.30
N GLN A 133 12.54 0.71 -2.10
CA GLN A 133 11.66 1.38 -1.13
C GLN A 133 10.19 1.12 -1.42
N SER A 134 9.79 1.20 -2.70
CA SER A 134 8.43 0.92 -3.13
C SER A 134 8.07 -0.56 -2.96
N LEU A 135 8.98 -1.47 -3.32
CA LEU A 135 8.81 -2.92 -3.13
C LEU A 135 8.66 -3.29 -1.66
N ILE A 136 9.49 -2.72 -0.80
CA ILE A 136 9.48 -2.94 0.66
C ILE A 136 8.15 -2.49 1.25
N LEU A 137 7.67 -1.31 0.89
CA LEU A 137 6.41 -0.79 1.39
C LEU A 137 5.23 -1.66 0.97
N ARG A 138 5.19 -2.12 -0.31
CA ARG A 138 4.20 -3.09 -0.77
C ARG A 138 4.24 -4.38 0.03
N GLN A 139 5.43 -4.93 0.24
CA GLN A 139 5.59 -6.18 0.98
C GLN A 139 5.15 -6.04 2.43
N VAL A 140 5.49 -4.94 3.11
CA VAL A 140 5.01 -4.66 4.47
C VAL A 140 3.48 -4.48 4.49
N ALA A 141 2.89 -3.86 3.47
CA ALA A 141 1.44 -3.72 3.38
C ALA A 141 0.73 -5.08 3.24
N ILE A 142 1.29 -5.99 2.45
CA ILE A 142 0.71 -7.31 2.17
C ILE A 142 1.04 -8.31 3.27
N ASP A 143 2.32 -8.45 3.59
CA ASP A 143 2.82 -9.51 4.48
C ASP A 143 2.87 -9.07 5.96
N GLY A 144 2.88 -7.76 6.22
CA GLY A 144 3.11 -7.17 7.53
C GLY A 144 4.59 -7.00 7.88
N ASP A 145 5.46 -7.78 7.27
CA ASP A 145 6.90 -7.83 7.51
C ASP A 145 7.69 -7.74 6.21
N PHE A 146 8.88 -7.17 6.30
CA PHE A 146 9.91 -7.26 5.29
C PHE A 146 11.25 -7.54 5.97
N PHE A 147 12.04 -8.42 5.38
CA PHE A 147 13.37 -8.77 5.86
C PHE A 147 14.41 -8.58 4.76
N ALA A 148 15.57 -8.10 5.18
CA ALA A 148 16.74 -8.06 4.31
C ALA A 148 17.98 -8.42 5.11
N GLN A 149 18.86 -9.21 4.53
CA GLN A 149 20.14 -9.59 5.11
C GLN A 149 21.24 -8.73 4.51
N PHE A 150 22.07 -8.14 5.36
CA PHE A 150 23.27 -7.48 4.95
C PHE A 150 24.34 -8.49 4.58
N LEU A 151 24.85 -8.41 3.35
CA LEU A 151 25.87 -9.32 2.84
C LEU A 151 27.19 -8.59 2.67
N LYS A 152 28.27 -9.25 3.14
CA LYS A 152 29.65 -8.85 2.82
C LYS A 152 30.13 -9.73 1.69
N THR A 153 30.36 -9.16 0.51
CA THR A 153 30.96 -9.87 -0.61
C THR A 153 32.43 -9.51 -0.73
N LYS A 154 33.23 -10.37 -1.35
CA LYS A 154 34.67 -10.12 -1.51
C LYS A 154 34.97 -8.92 -2.43
N GLU A 155 34.07 -8.64 -3.35
CA GLU A 155 34.25 -7.62 -4.40
C GLU A 155 33.52 -6.32 -4.09
N ASP A 156 32.37 -6.40 -3.44
CA ASP A 156 31.58 -5.23 -3.09
C ASP A 156 30.92 -5.43 -1.72
N ALA A 157 31.36 -4.69 -0.75
CA ALA A 157 31.21 -5.04 0.66
C ALA A 157 29.80 -4.94 1.23
N ALA A 158 28.85 -4.30 0.56
CA ALA A 158 27.62 -3.92 1.25
C ALA A 158 26.37 -4.11 0.38
N ARG A 159 26.10 -5.34 -0.05
CA ARG A 159 24.85 -5.69 -0.74
C ARG A 159 23.77 -6.12 0.24
N VAL A 160 22.53 -6.03 -0.21
CA VAL A 160 21.35 -6.44 0.55
C VAL A 160 20.70 -7.62 -0.14
N ARG A 161 20.36 -8.68 0.61
CA ARG A 161 19.58 -9.81 0.14
C ARG A 161 18.18 -9.71 0.70
N PHE A 162 17.17 -9.61 -0.14
CA PHE A 162 15.78 -9.61 0.28
C PHE A 162 15.29 -11.01 0.66
N ILE A 163 14.49 -11.09 1.73
CA ILE A 163 14.02 -12.35 2.29
C ILE A 163 12.52 -12.25 2.52
N GLY A 164 11.77 -13.22 1.98
CA GLY A 164 10.33 -13.29 2.21
C GLY A 164 10.01 -13.65 3.68
N GLY A 165 8.94 -13.09 4.20
CA GLY A 165 8.49 -13.34 5.58
C GLY A 165 8.21 -14.80 5.91
N GLU A 166 7.91 -15.63 4.89
CA GLU A 166 7.72 -17.07 5.01
C GLU A 166 9.03 -17.85 5.26
N ALA A 167 10.17 -17.30 4.86
CA ALA A 167 11.47 -17.92 5.07
C ALA A 167 12.00 -17.75 6.52
N ILE A 168 11.36 -16.89 7.29
CA ILE A 168 11.70 -16.64 8.68
C ILE A 168 10.88 -17.60 9.57
N GLY A 169 11.58 -18.40 10.38
CA GLY A 169 10.96 -19.34 11.30
C GLY A 169 10.82 -20.77 10.75
N GLY A 170 10.23 -20.94 9.58
CA GLY A 170 10.01 -22.27 8.97
C GLY A 170 9.12 -23.20 9.79
N SER A 171 9.03 -24.47 9.37
CA SER A 171 8.20 -25.51 10.03
C SER A 171 8.59 -25.76 11.48
N ALA A 172 9.82 -25.47 11.87
CA ALA A 172 10.30 -25.66 13.25
C ALA A 172 9.66 -24.68 14.25
N SER A 173 9.13 -23.55 13.77
CA SER A 173 8.50 -22.54 14.64
C SER A 173 7.12 -22.93 15.15
N PHE A 174 6.46 -23.91 14.56
CA PHE A 174 5.12 -24.34 14.99
C PHE A 174 5.07 -25.06 16.35
N GLY A 175 6.20 -25.44 16.87
CA GLY A 175 6.30 -26.19 18.14
C GLY A 175 7.22 -25.56 19.18
N ASN A 176 7.83 -24.41 18.89
CA ASN A 176 8.80 -23.83 19.81
C ASN A 176 8.07 -23.08 20.93
N THR A 177 8.21 -23.58 22.15
CA THR A 177 7.59 -23.07 23.38
C THR A 177 8.56 -22.22 24.21
N ASP A 178 9.72 -21.88 23.66
CA ASP A 178 10.68 -21.02 24.33
C ASP A 178 10.09 -19.60 24.44
N ASP A 179 10.08 -19.05 25.65
CA ASP A 179 9.53 -17.72 25.95
C ASP A 179 10.28 -16.59 25.23
N PHE A 180 11.45 -16.86 24.68
CA PHE A 180 12.28 -15.89 23.98
C PHE A 180 12.21 -16.01 22.45
N THR A 181 11.73 -17.11 21.89
CA THR A 181 11.67 -17.32 20.44
C THR A 181 10.25 -17.30 19.93
N HIS A 182 9.92 -16.29 19.13
CA HIS A 182 8.59 -16.08 18.58
C HIS A 182 8.65 -16.04 17.04
N ASP A 183 8.10 -17.08 16.42
CA ASP A 183 7.95 -17.17 14.95
C ASP A 183 9.25 -16.81 14.19
N GLY A 184 10.36 -17.43 14.62
CA GLY A 184 11.69 -17.25 14.02
C GLY A 184 12.45 -15.98 14.44
N VAL A 185 11.91 -15.19 15.36
CA VAL A 185 12.57 -14.04 15.96
C VAL A 185 12.95 -14.37 17.38
N ARG A 186 14.22 -14.44 17.69
CA ARG A 186 14.71 -14.60 19.07
C ARG A 186 14.87 -13.22 19.69
N LEU A 187 14.23 -13.02 20.83
CA LEU A 187 14.26 -11.77 21.60
C LEU A 187 15.28 -11.88 22.74
N ASP A 188 15.82 -10.75 23.13
CA ASP A 188 16.60 -10.62 24.37
C ASP A 188 15.70 -10.42 25.60
N GLN A 189 16.32 -10.25 26.77
CA GLN A 189 15.62 -10.02 28.03
C GLN A 189 14.78 -8.72 28.06
N PHE A 190 15.07 -7.77 27.17
CA PHE A 190 14.35 -6.50 27.03
C PHE A 190 13.29 -6.52 25.93
N GLY A 191 13.18 -7.65 25.19
CA GLY A 191 12.25 -7.80 24.07
C GLY A 191 12.76 -7.25 22.74
N ALA A 192 14.05 -6.91 22.65
CA ALA A 192 14.69 -6.56 21.40
C ALA A 192 15.08 -7.79 20.59
N PRO A 193 15.00 -7.77 19.24
CA PRO A 193 15.48 -8.89 18.42
C PRO A 193 16.98 -9.10 18.61
N ALA A 194 17.37 -10.32 19.03
CA ALA A 194 18.76 -10.75 19.18
C ALA A 194 19.24 -11.57 17.97
N ALA A 195 18.35 -12.37 17.37
CA ALA A 195 18.66 -13.16 16.19
C ALA A 195 17.40 -13.55 15.42
N TYR A 196 17.60 -13.95 14.17
CA TYR A 196 16.55 -14.42 13.25
C TYR A 196 16.89 -15.80 12.72
N THR A 197 15.89 -16.70 12.68
CA THR A 197 16.04 -18.01 12.06
C THR A 197 15.65 -17.92 10.59
N ILE A 198 16.62 -18.01 9.69
CA ILE A 198 16.44 -17.88 8.23
C ILE A 198 16.85 -19.20 7.58
N GLY A 199 15.88 -19.90 6.95
CA GLY A 199 16.15 -21.19 6.32
C GLY A 199 16.79 -22.22 7.27
N GLY A 200 16.40 -22.21 8.55
CA GLY A 200 16.92 -23.10 9.59
C GLY A 200 18.27 -22.69 10.19
N LYS A 201 18.85 -21.57 9.75
CA LYS A 201 20.09 -21.03 10.34
C LYS A 201 19.79 -19.79 11.16
N GLU A 202 20.43 -19.68 12.30
CA GLU A 202 20.34 -18.50 13.16
C GLU A 202 21.34 -17.43 12.68
N ILE A 203 20.83 -16.23 12.44
CA ILE A 203 21.59 -15.06 11.99
C ILE A 203 21.39 -13.94 13.01
N ALA A 204 22.48 -13.30 13.41
CA ALA A 204 22.44 -12.22 14.39
C ALA A 204 21.62 -11.02 13.90
N ALA A 205 20.93 -10.33 14.81
CA ALA A 205 20.01 -9.26 14.47
C ALA A 205 20.70 -8.04 13.82
N ASP A 206 21.96 -7.80 14.10
CA ASP A 206 22.78 -6.75 13.48
C ASP A 206 23.04 -6.97 11.97
N GLN A 207 22.87 -8.21 11.49
CA GLN A 207 23.02 -8.58 10.09
C GLN A 207 21.69 -8.63 9.34
N VAL A 208 20.57 -8.38 10.03
CA VAL A 208 19.22 -8.47 9.44
C VAL A 208 18.46 -7.18 9.66
N LEU A 209 18.05 -6.60 8.58
CA LEU A 209 17.11 -5.49 8.59
C LEU A 209 15.69 -6.05 8.64
N HIS A 210 14.90 -5.63 9.62
CA HIS A 210 13.52 -6.05 9.81
C HIS A 210 12.61 -4.83 9.83
N MET A 211 11.92 -4.56 8.73
CA MET A 211 10.85 -3.59 8.66
C MET A 211 9.51 -4.27 8.92
N ARG A 212 8.72 -3.77 9.86
CA ARG A 212 7.48 -4.40 10.28
C ARG A 212 6.39 -3.38 10.63
N HIS A 213 5.16 -3.74 10.30
CA HIS A 213 3.98 -2.99 10.72
C HIS A 213 3.55 -3.44 12.12
N ILE A 214 3.94 -2.66 13.13
CA ILE A 214 3.65 -2.93 14.55
C ILE A 214 2.38 -2.16 14.94
N ARG A 215 1.43 -2.86 15.54
CA ARG A 215 0.20 -2.26 16.08
C ARG A 215 0.28 -2.01 17.58
N ARG A 216 0.99 -2.87 18.30
CA ARG A 216 1.18 -2.79 19.75
C ARG A 216 2.63 -3.05 20.14
N HIS A 217 3.06 -2.40 21.22
CA HIS A 217 4.38 -2.66 21.79
C HIS A 217 4.54 -4.15 22.17
N GLY A 218 5.73 -4.69 22.02
CA GLY A 218 6.02 -6.09 22.33
C GLY A 218 5.62 -7.10 21.23
N GLN A 219 5.10 -6.64 20.10
CA GLN A 219 4.78 -7.50 18.96
C GLN A 219 6.07 -7.85 18.19
N PRO A 220 6.49 -9.14 18.12
CA PRO A 220 7.74 -9.52 17.47
C PRO A 220 7.68 -9.51 15.95
N ARG A 221 6.51 -9.80 15.36
CA ARG A 221 6.26 -9.85 13.91
C ARG A 221 5.21 -8.83 13.50
N GLY A 222 5.27 -8.38 12.26
CA GLY A 222 4.28 -7.48 11.69
C GLY A 222 2.99 -8.18 11.26
N VAL A 223 1.94 -7.39 11.04
CA VAL A 223 0.63 -7.84 10.56
C VAL A 223 0.28 -7.07 9.31
N SER A 224 -0.23 -7.77 8.29
CA SER A 224 -0.71 -7.16 7.05
C SER A 224 -1.66 -5.99 7.31
N TRP A 225 -1.56 -4.93 6.54
CA TRP A 225 -2.53 -3.83 6.60
C TRP A 225 -3.94 -4.27 6.24
N LEU A 226 -4.03 -5.30 5.41
CA LEU A 226 -5.31 -5.82 4.95
C LEU A 226 -6.04 -6.70 5.99
N HIS A 227 -5.38 -7.06 7.12
CA HIS A 227 -5.91 -8.06 8.07
C HIS A 227 -7.33 -7.77 8.55
N SER A 228 -7.67 -6.52 8.86
CA SER A 228 -9.02 -6.12 9.31
C SER A 228 -10.01 -5.88 8.15
N ALA A 229 -9.51 -5.76 6.93
CA ALA A 229 -10.33 -5.58 5.73
C ALA A 229 -10.64 -6.89 4.99
N VAL A 230 -10.04 -8.02 5.39
CA VAL A 230 -10.13 -9.31 4.67
C VAL A 230 -11.59 -9.72 4.43
N SER A 231 -12.43 -9.67 5.47
CA SER A 231 -13.84 -10.08 5.35
C SER A 231 -14.60 -9.19 4.36
N ASN A 232 -14.47 -7.88 4.48
CA ASN A 232 -15.16 -6.93 3.61
C ASN A 232 -14.66 -7.01 2.14
N LEU A 233 -13.37 -7.22 1.93
CA LEU A 233 -12.80 -7.41 0.59
C LEU A 233 -13.31 -8.69 -0.07
N ARG A 234 -13.48 -9.75 0.70
CA ARG A 234 -14.08 -11.00 0.21
C ARG A 234 -15.56 -10.82 -0.12
N ASP A 235 -16.33 -10.20 0.79
CA ASP A 235 -17.75 -9.90 0.58
C ASP A 235 -17.97 -9.06 -0.69
N ILE A 236 -17.15 -8.04 -0.91
CA ILE A 236 -17.17 -7.22 -2.14
C ILE A 236 -16.96 -8.10 -3.38
N SER A 237 -15.98 -9.01 -3.34
CA SER A 237 -15.68 -9.89 -4.46
C SER A 237 -16.81 -10.89 -4.73
N GLU A 238 -17.39 -11.46 -3.68
CA GLU A 238 -18.51 -12.41 -3.75
C GLU A 238 -19.78 -11.73 -4.26
N ILE A 239 -20.17 -10.58 -3.70
CA ILE A 239 -21.33 -9.80 -4.14
C ILE A 239 -21.20 -9.42 -5.62
N ASN A 240 -20.02 -8.93 -6.04
CA ASN A 240 -19.75 -8.62 -7.44
C ASN A 240 -19.87 -9.86 -8.33
N GLY A 241 -19.45 -11.03 -7.84
CA GLY A 241 -19.61 -12.32 -8.53
C GLY A 241 -21.07 -12.68 -8.74
N PHE A 242 -21.91 -12.57 -7.69
CA PHE A 242 -23.34 -12.83 -7.76
C PHE A 242 -24.07 -11.86 -8.69
N VAL A 243 -23.75 -10.56 -8.60
CA VAL A 243 -24.34 -9.54 -9.47
C VAL A 243 -23.99 -9.80 -10.93
N LYS A 244 -22.72 -10.11 -11.25
CA LYS A 244 -22.31 -10.49 -12.60
C LYS A 244 -23.01 -11.75 -13.08
N GLY A 245 -23.18 -12.75 -12.20
CA GLY A 245 -23.92 -13.97 -12.50
C GLY A 245 -25.39 -13.69 -12.82
N ALA A 246 -26.04 -12.86 -12.01
CA ALA A 246 -27.42 -12.46 -12.21
C ALA A 246 -27.63 -11.66 -13.51
N TYR A 247 -26.72 -10.76 -13.86
CA TYR A 247 -26.73 -10.07 -15.15
C TYR A 247 -26.60 -11.03 -16.33
N LYS A 248 -25.68 -11.99 -16.25
CA LYS A 248 -25.51 -13.00 -17.30
C LYS A 248 -26.74 -13.88 -17.45
N ALA A 249 -27.34 -14.32 -16.32
CA ALA A 249 -28.58 -15.08 -16.32
C ALA A 249 -29.73 -14.26 -16.88
N GLY A 250 -29.90 -13.01 -16.44
CA GLY A 250 -30.94 -12.11 -16.94
C GLY A 250 -30.84 -11.80 -18.44
N ALA A 251 -29.60 -11.73 -18.96
CA ALA A 251 -29.36 -11.55 -20.39
C ALA A 251 -29.71 -12.80 -21.23
N GLN A 252 -29.75 -13.98 -20.61
CA GLN A 252 -30.12 -15.24 -21.28
C GLN A 252 -31.64 -15.46 -21.24
N ILE A 253 -32.35 -14.94 -20.22
CA ILE A 253 -33.79 -15.09 -20.04
C ILE A 253 -34.45 -13.83 -20.61
N GLY A 254 -34.74 -13.83 -21.92
CA GLY A 254 -35.35 -12.68 -22.57
C GLY A 254 -36.83 -12.48 -22.24
N TYR A 255 -37.61 -13.57 -22.17
CA TYR A 255 -39.04 -13.52 -21.96
C TYR A 255 -39.53 -14.71 -21.15
N MET A 256 -40.57 -14.48 -20.36
CA MET A 256 -41.28 -15.50 -19.60
C MET A 256 -42.74 -15.53 -20.08
N VAL A 257 -43.27 -16.73 -20.34
CA VAL A 257 -44.67 -16.91 -20.69
C VAL A 257 -45.46 -17.15 -19.41
N THR A 258 -46.38 -16.25 -19.07
CA THR A 258 -47.31 -16.41 -17.94
C THR A 258 -48.67 -16.81 -18.47
N SER A 259 -49.30 -17.85 -17.88
CA SER A 259 -50.62 -18.32 -18.22
C SER A 259 -51.60 -18.09 -17.06
N THR A 260 -52.77 -17.60 -17.36
CA THR A 260 -53.87 -17.46 -16.40
C THR A 260 -54.64 -18.78 -16.15
N GLU A 261 -54.43 -19.80 -16.97
CA GLU A 261 -54.99 -21.13 -16.72
C GLU A 261 -54.10 -21.90 -15.76
N VAL A 262 -54.66 -22.32 -14.64
CA VAL A 262 -53.99 -23.22 -13.69
C VAL A 262 -53.86 -24.58 -14.37
N ALA A 263 -52.75 -24.79 -15.08
CA ALA A 263 -52.36 -26.13 -15.48
C ALA A 263 -52.24 -26.96 -14.19
N LYS A 264 -52.99 -28.05 -14.09
CA LYS A 264 -52.83 -29.04 -13.03
C LYS A 264 -51.44 -29.64 -13.15
N ILE A 265 -50.45 -28.96 -12.62
CA ILE A 265 -49.11 -29.50 -12.44
C ILE A 265 -49.24 -30.48 -11.29
N GLY A 266 -49.39 -31.76 -11.62
CA GLY A 266 -49.32 -32.83 -10.65
C GLY A 266 -47.95 -32.77 -9.97
N LEU A 267 -47.92 -32.45 -8.66
CA LEU A 267 -46.75 -32.62 -7.81
C LEU A 267 -46.43 -34.12 -7.80
N GLY A 268 -45.61 -34.59 -8.69
CA GLY A 268 -45.21 -35.99 -8.73
C GLY A 268 -44.45 -36.45 -9.97
N ALA A 269 -44.37 -35.65 -11.00
CA ALA A 269 -43.56 -36.01 -12.16
C ALA A 269 -42.10 -35.62 -11.90
N GLY A 270 -41.30 -36.59 -11.47
CA GLY A 270 -39.86 -36.43 -11.43
C GLY A 270 -39.34 -35.94 -12.78
N LEU A 271 -38.37 -35.06 -12.75
CA LEU A 271 -37.58 -34.60 -13.89
C LEU A 271 -36.96 -35.81 -14.62
N LYS A 272 -37.74 -36.43 -15.49
CA LYS A 272 -37.23 -37.29 -16.56
C LYS A 272 -37.00 -36.37 -17.74
N SER A 273 -35.75 -36.06 -17.99
CA SER A 273 -35.33 -35.63 -19.31
C SER A 273 -35.68 -36.70 -20.30
N THR A 274 -36.83 -36.60 -20.94
CA THR A 274 -37.14 -37.35 -22.14
C THR A 274 -37.01 -36.39 -23.30
N THR A 275 -36.01 -36.73 -24.08
CA THR A 275 -35.82 -36.29 -25.43
C THR A 275 -37.15 -36.12 -26.19
N ASN A 276 -37.33 -34.94 -26.76
CA ASN A 276 -38.02 -34.68 -28.00
C ASN A 276 -39.47 -35.09 -28.14
N GLU A 277 -40.35 -34.44 -27.39
CA GLU A 277 -41.56 -33.90 -28.00
C GLU A 277 -41.77 -32.52 -27.36
N VAL A 278 -41.14 -31.53 -27.94
CA VAL A 278 -41.54 -30.14 -27.77
C VAL A 278 -42.91 -30.04 -28.48
N GLY A 279 -43.94 -30.41 -27.74
CA GLY A 279 -45.28 -30.26 -28.23
C GLY A 279 -45.54 -28.80 -28.52
N ASP A 280 -45.80 -28.50 -29.78
CA ASP A 280 -46.46 -27.30 -30.30
C ASP A 280 -45.88 -25.92 -29.94
N LEU A 281 -44.63 -25.77 -29.63
CA LEU A 281 -43.95 -24.49 -29.64
C LEU A 281 -43.62 -24.11 -31.09
N GLN A 282 -44.58 -23.52 -31.78
CA GLN A 282 -44.27 -22.86 -33.04
C GLN A 282 -43.47 -21.60 -32.75
N THR A 283 -42.20 -21.64 -33.09
CA THR A 283 -41.29 -20.50 -32.95
C THR A 283 -41.21 -19.77 -34.27
N THR A 284 -41.19 -18.44 -34.24
CA THR A 284 -40.96 -17.60 -35.42
C THR A 284 -39.54 -17.07 -35.34
N ASP A 285 -38.69 -17.40 -36.30
CA ASP A 285 -37.34 -16.90 -36.43
C ASP A 285 -37.40 -15.40 -36.79
N LEU A 286 -36.85 -14.56 -35.91
CA LEU A 286 -36.59 -13.15 -36.20
C LEU A 286 -35.19 -12.98 -36.74
N PRO A 287 -34.96 -11.99 -37.63
CA PRO A 287 -33.58 -11.61 -38.03
C PRO A 287 -32.82 -11.18 -36.79
N ASN A 288 -31.89 -11.95 -36.31
CA ASN A 288 -30.96 -11.84 -35.18
C ASN A 288 -31.03 -13.03 -34.21
N GLY A 289 -31.65 -14.14 -34.56
CA GLY A 289 -31.63 -15.38 -33.77
C GLY A 289 -32.44 -15.35 -32.48
N ILE A 290 -33.42 -14.44 -32.35
CA ILE A 290 -34.37 -14.42 -31.23
C ILE A 290 -35.55 -15.28 -31.60
N LEU A 291 -35.74 -16.42 -30.93
CA LEU A 291 -36.90 -17.27 -31.03
C LEU A 291 -38.01 -16.73 -30.15
N LEU A 292 -39.08 -16.22 -30.73
CA LEU A 292 -40.28 -15.85 -29.99
C LEU A 292 -41.29 -17.03 -29.97
N PRO A 293 -41.73 -17.51 -28.80
CA PRO A 293 -42.75 -18.55 -28.71
C PRO A 293 -44.08 -18.01 -29.20
N ARG A 294 -44.84 -18.83 -29.97
CA ARG A 294 -46.20 -18.51 -30.38
C ARG A 294 -47.11 -18.71 -29.18
N LEU A 295 -47.70 -17.62 -28.67
CA LEU A 295 -48.56 -17.64 -27.48
C LEU A 295 -49.91 -18.29 -27.77
N LYS A 296 -50.40 -19.10 -26.83
CA LYS A 296 -51.76 -19.62 -26.83
C LYS A 296 -52.74 -18.59 -26.29
N PRO A 297 -54.07 -18.70 -26.60
CA PRO A 297 -55.05 -17.85 -25.98
C PRO A 297 -55.01 -17.95 -24.45
N GLY A 298 -54.86 -16.82 -23.75
CA GLY A 298 -54.68 -16.75 -22.28
C GLY A 298 -53.23 -16.69 -21.79
N GLU A 299 -52.25 -16.84 -22.66
CA GLU A 299 -50.85 -16.66 -22.33
C GLU A 299 -50.41 -15.22 -22.60
N LYS A 300 -49.59 -14.67 -21.70
CA LYS A 300 -48.96 -13.36 -21.84
C LYS A 300 -47.44 -13.51 -21.84
N LEU A 301 -46.81 -12.81 -22.76
CA LEU A 301 -45.36 -12.69 -22.77
C LEU A 301 -44.98 -11.52 -21.86
N GLU A 302 -44.30 -11.81 -20.78
CA GLU A 302 -43.76 -10.81 -19.92
C GLU A 302 -42.22 -10.77 -20.08
N ALA A 303 -41.68 -9.57 -20.34
CA ALA A 303 -40.27 -9.39 -20.34
C ALA A 303 -39.74 -9.57 -18.91
N PHE A 304 -38.76 -10.43 -18.74
CA PHE A 304 -38.09 -10.59 -17.45
C PHE A 304 -37.33 -9.29 -17.13
N LYS A 305 -37.94 -8.45 -16.29
CA LYS A 305 -37.26 -7.27 -15.75
C LYS A 305 -36.30 -7.73 -14.66
N ASN A 306 -35.04 -7.77 -14.99
CA ASN A 306 -34.01 -8.01 -14.00
C ASN A 306 -33.63 -6.69 -13.33
N ASP A 307 -34.23 -6.41 -12.16
CA ASP A 307 -33.87 -5.24 -11.33
C ASP A 307 -32.55 -5.44 -10.52
N ILE A 308 -31.67 -6.29 -10.99
CA ILE A 308 -30.38 -6.54 -10.38
C ILE A 308 -29.31 -5.75 -11.16
N PRO A 309 -28.49 -4.93 -10.46
CA PRO A 309 -28.53 -4.67 -9.03
C PRO A 309 -29.65 -3.68 -8.68
N GLY A 310 -30.39 -3.97 -7.58
CA GLY A 310 -31.38 -3.06 -7.05
C GLY A 310 -30.78 -1.74 -6.56
N GLN A 311 -31.62 -0.75 -6.26
CA GLN A 311 -31.19 0.60 -5.84
C GLN A 311 -30.27 0.61 -4.59
N THR A 312 -30.38 -0.40 -3.75
CA THR A 312 -29.57 -0.53 -2.51
C THR A 312 -28.15 -1.03 -2.76
N TYR A 313 -27.86 -1.61 -3.92
CA TYR A 313 -26.54 -2.20 -4.22
C TYR A 313 -25.40 -1.20 -4.07
N GLU A 314 -25.54 -0.02 -4.66
CA GLU A 314 -24.49 1.01 -4.57
C GLU A 314 -24.26 1.48 -3.13
N ALA A 315 -25.32 1.62 -2.34
CA ALA A 315 -25.22 2.03 -0.93
C ALA A 315 -24.45 0.97 -0.12
N VAL A 316 -24.76 -0.32 -0.29
CA VAL A 316 -24.07 -1.42 0.38
C VAL A 316 -22.61 -1.49 -0.07
N MET A 317 -22.34 -1.41 -1.37
CA MET A 317 -20.97 -1.43 -1.88
C MET A 317 -20.15 -0.23 -1.42
N ARG A 318 -20.78 0.93 -1.29
CA ARG A 318 -20.13 2.12 -0.73
C ARG A 318 -19.79 1.93 0.75
N ALA A 319 -20.69 1.40 1.54
CA ALA A 319 -20.46 1.09 2.95
C ALA A 319 -19.30 0.11 3.12
N LEU A 320 -19.30 -1.01 2.39
CA LEU A 320 -18.20 -2.00 2.44
C LEU A 320 -16.84 -1.40 2.04
N ARG A 321 -16.82 -0.55 1.00
CA ARG A 321 -15.58 0.14 0.60
C ARG A 321 -15.12 1.15 1.63
N SER A 322 -16.04 1.85 2.31
CA SER A 322 -15.72 2.76 3.40
C SER A 322 -15.11 2.01 4.58
N ASP A 323 -15.67 0.84 4.93
CA ASP A 323 -15.11 0.00 6.01
C ASP A 323 -13.70 -0.50 5.66
N VAL A 324 -13.43 -0.85 4.41
CA VAL A 324 -12.07 -1.19 3.95
C VAL A 324 -11.12 -0.01 4.11
N ALA A 325 -11.56 1.22 3.79
CA ALA A 325 -10.74 2.41 3.97
C ALA A 325 -10.42 2.67 5.46
N PHE A 326 -11.43 2.59 6.32
CA PHE A 326 -11.27 2.74 7.77
C PHE A 326 -10.36 1.67 8.37
N ALA A 327 -10.45 0.44 7.89
CA ALA A 327 -9.59 -0.66 8.34
C ALA A 327 -8.10 -0.38 8.13
N ILE A 328 -7.77 0.37 7.08
CA ILE A 328 -6.39 0.76 6.73
C ILE A 328 -6.00 2.09 7.39
N GLY A 329 -6.98 2.90 7.80
CA GLY A 329 -6.79 4.21 8.42
C GLY A 329 -6.77 5.37 7.43
N LEU A 330 -7.46 5.20 6.30
CA LEU A 330 -7.65 6.23 5.27
C LEU A 330 -9.08 6.76 5.25
N PRO A 331 -9.31 8.02 4.88
CA PRO A 331 -10.63 8.50 4.57
C PRO A 331 -11.17 7.77 3.32
N PRO A 332 -12.46 7.35 3.33
CA PRO A 332 -13.05 6.63 2.19
C PRO A 332 -12.94 7.39 0.86
N GLU A 333 -13.04 8.71 0.91
CA GLU A 333 -12.97 9.60 -0.23
C GLU A 333 -11.60 9.58 -0.92
N ALA A 334 -10.53 9.37 -0.14
CA ALA A 334 -9.17 9.24 -0.68
C ALA A 334 -9.01 7.98 -1.53
N MET A 335 -9.79 6.93 -1.23
CA MET A 335 -9.79 5.66 -1.97
C MET A 335 -10.78 5.63 -3.12
N MET A 336 -11.91 6.33 -2.99
CA MET A 336 -12.98 6.33 -3.96
C MET A 336 -12.85 7.51 -4.90
N VAL A 337 -11.81 8.01 -5.37
CA VAL A 337 -11.65 9.10 -6.34
C VAL A 337 -12.98 9.84 -6.59
N ASN A 338 -13.50 10.47 -5.56
CA ASN A 338 -14.86 11.00 -5.60
C ASN A 338 -14.84 12.40 -6.24
N VAL A 339 -15.34 12.49 -7.46
CA VAL A 339 -15.36 13.71 -8.28
C VAL A 339 -16.35 14.76 -7.77
N GLY A 340 -17.16 14.42 -6.75
CA GLY A 340 -18.24 15.26 -6.25
C GLY A 340 -17.95 16.09 -5.00
N LEU A 341 -16.72 16.05 -4.47
CA LEU A 341 -16.38 16.83 -3.27
C LEU A 341 -16.16 18.31 -3.56
N ALA A 342 -16.69 19.18 -2.70
CA ALA A 342 -16.36 20.60 -2.73
C ALA A 342 -14.86 20.82 -2.46
N GLY A 343 -14.28 21.90 -3.02
CA GLY A 343 -12.83 22.11 -2.92
C GLY A 343 -12.27 22.17 -1.50
N THR A 344 -13.05 22.62 -0.49
CA THR A 344 -12.68 22.62 0.92
C THR A 344 -12.66 21.22 1.52
N GLU A 345 -13.65 20.39 1.20
CA GLU A 345 -13.73 19.00 1.64
C GLU A 345 -12.58 18.17 1.02
N GLN A 346 -12.33 18.37 -0.25
CA GLN A 346 -11.21 17.70 -0.93
C GLN A 346 -9.85 18.04 -0.29
N ARG A 347 -9.65 19.29 0.13
CA ARG A 347 -8.42 19.69 0.86
C ARG A 347 -8.31 18.97 2.20
N ALA A 348 -9.39 18.91 2.98
CA ALA A 348 -9.38 18.20 4.27
C ALA A 348 -9.05 16.70 4.10
N VAL A 349 -9.65 16.04 3.11
CA VAL A 349 -9.35 14.64 2.79
C VAL A 349 -7.89 14.46 2.39
N LEU A 350 -7.34 15.37 1.56
CA LEU A 350 -5.95 15.30 1.16
C LEU A 350 -4.98 15.55 2.32
N GLU A 351 -5.30 16.45 3.23
CA GLU A 351 -4.48 16.72 4.41
C GLU A 351 -4.39 15.48 5.32
N VAL A 352 -5.52 14.85 5.63
CA VAL A 352 -5.53 13.59 6.41
C VAL A 352 -4.76 12.49 5.68
N THR A 353 -4.93 12.37 4.36
CA THR A 353 -4.20 11.40 3.54
C THR A 353 -2.70 11.69 3.56
N GLN A 354 -2.31 12.96 3.44
CA GLN A 354 -0.90 13.37 3.46
C GLN A 354 -0.23 13.02 4.80
N ASN A 355 -0.89 13.27 5.92
CA ASN A 355 -0.39 12.88 7.25
C ASN A 355 -0.17 11.37 7.37
N PHE A 356 -1.04 10.58 6.76
CA PHE A 356 -0.87 9.13 6.69
C PHE A 356 0.34 8.73 5.83
N LEU A 357 0.51 9.34 4.65
CA LEU A 357 1.64 9.08 3.76
C LEU A 357 2.98 9.49 4.40
N GLU A 358 3.05 10.63 5.07
CA GLU A 358 4.25 11.07 5.80
C GLU A 358 4.67 10.08 6.88
N ARG A 359 3.71 9.48 7.60
CA ARG A 359 3.98 8.42 8.56
C ARG A 359 4.59 7.18 7.89
N LEU A 360 4.09 6.79 6.70
CA LEU A 360 4.66 5.68 5.94
C LEU A 360 6.07 5.98 5.44
N GLN A 361 6.30 7.18 4.93
CA GLN A 361 7.63 7.67 4.54
C GLN A 361 8.60 7.59 5.71
N GLN A 362 8.19 8.10 6.87
CA GLN A 362 9.01 8.05 8.07
C GLN A 362 9.32 6.61 8.50
N GLN A 363 8.35 5.70 8.38
CA GLN A 363 8.57 4.28 8.67
C GLN A 363 9.62 3.66 7.75
N VAL A 364 9.58 3.95 6.44
CA VAL A 364 10.59 3.48 5.48
C VAL A 364 11.95 4.07 5.79
N ILE A 365 12.02 5.37 6.11
CA ILE A 365 13.25 6.04 6.49
C ILE A 365 13.87 5.40 7.74
N ASP A 366 13.07 5.22 8.81
CA ASP A 366 13.59 4.77 10.11
C ASP A 366 13.96 3.29 10.12
N GLN A 367 13.13 2.44 9.49
CA GLN A 367 13.32 1.00 9.58
C GLN A 367 14.14 0.40 8.42
N PHE A 368 14.27 1.11 7.30
CA PHE A 368 15.07 0.68 6.14
C PHE A 368 16.17 1.67 5.79
N GLY A 369 15.83 2.91 5.49
CA GLY A 369 16.76 3.88 4.92
C GLY A 369 17.96 4.16 5.83
N ARG A 370 17.72 4.57 7.07
CA ARG A 370 18.77 4.92 8.04
C ARG A 370 19.71 3.75 8.40
N PRO A 371 19.19 2.54 8.69
CA PRO A 371 20.07 1.39 8.93
C PRO A 371 20.91 1.03 7.72
N PHE A 372 20.32 1.03 6.51
CA PHE A 372 21.05 0.74 5.30
C PHE A 372 22.12 1.79 4.99
N TYR A 373 21.80 3.07 5.09
CA TYR A 373 22.76 4.17 4.87
C TYR A 373 24.00 4.03 5.78
N LYS A 374 23.77 3.84 7.08
CA LYS A 374 24.85 3.65 8.03
C LYS A 374 25.69 2.41 7.74
N TYR A 375 25.01 1.30 7.44
CA TYR A 375 25.69 0.05 7.08
C TYR A 375 26.55 0.22 5.83
N ARG A 376 26.01 0.84 4.77
CA ARG A 376 26.72 1.06 3.50
C ARG A 376 27.97 1.92 3.72
N LEU A 377 27.82 3.09 4.31
CA LEU A 377 28.95 4.01 4.53
C LEU A 377 30.01 3.42 5.45
N TRP A 378 29.61 2.77 6.52
CA TRP A 378 30.56 2.12 7.42
C TRP A 378 31.46 1.11 6.69
N HIS A 379 30.84 0.26 5.86
CA HIS A 379 31.60 -0.73 5.09
C HIS A 379 32.50 -0.11 4.02
N GLU A 380 32.07 0.98 3.39
CA GLU A 380 32.88 1.69 2.41
C GLU A 380 34.08 2.37 3.03
N MET A 381 33.94 2.92 4.23
CA MET A 381 35.06 3.45 5.00
C MET A 381 35.99 2.34 5.46
N GLN A 382 35.47 1.20 5.93
CA GLN A 382 36.31 0.05 6.30
C GLN A 382 37.08 -0.55 5.11
N ALA A 383 36.52 -0.48 3.93
CA ALA A 383 37.17 -0.92 2.70
C ALA A 383 38.16 0.11 2.12
N GLY A 384 38.31 1.27 2.75
CA GLY A 384 39.19 2.34 2.29
C GLY A 384 38.74 3.08 1.04
N ARG A 385 37.49 2.88 0.58
CA ARG A 385 36.92 3.58 -0.58
C ARG A 385 36.39 4.97 -0.26
N LEU A 386 36.02 5.19 1.00
CA LEU A 386 35.64 6.49 1.54
C LEU A 386 36.53 6.84 2.71
N GLU A 387 36.93 8.08 2.78
CA GLU A 387 37.68 8.62 3.92
C GLU A 387 36.77 8.81 5.12
N TYR A 388 37.29 8.65 6.34
CA TYR A 388 36.51 8.93 7.55
C TYR A 388 36.49 10.45 7.80
N PRO A 389 35.32 11.11 7.79
CA PRO A 389 35.26 12.58 7.88
C PRO A 389 35.26 13.10 9.32
N GLY A 390 35.05 12.24 10.32
CA GLY A 390 34.88 12.58 11.72
C GLY A 390 33.64 11.88 12.34
N ASP A 391 33.39 12.17 13.62
CA ASP A 391 32.35 11.47 14.41
C ASP A 391 30.93 11.74 13.96
N ASP A 392 30.70 12.71 13.08
CA ASP A 392 29.39 13.07 12.53
C ASP A 392 29.09 12.41 11.17
N TRP A 393 29.90 11.45 10.71
CA TRP A 393 29.76 10.73 9.43
C TRP A 393 28.34 10.15 9.17
N TRP A 394 27.61 9.84 10.21
CA TRP A 394 26.28 9.26 10.16
C TRP A 394 25.17 10.30 10.00
N ARG A 395 25.45 11.60 10.06
CA ARG A 395 24.46 12.65 9.91
C ARG A 395 23.98 12.75 8.47
N HIS A 396 22.68 12.71 8.31
CA HIS A 396 22.02 12.78 7.00
C HIS A 396 20.61 13.33 7.14
N GLU A 397 20.08 13.79 6.04
CA GLU A 397 18.69 14.26 5.88
C GLU A 397 18.01 13.44 4.79
N TRP A 398 16.69 13.26 4.88
CA TRP A 398 15.89 12.54 3.91
C TRP A 398 14.95 13.48 3.21
N LEU A 399 14.94 13.45 1.88
CA LEU A 399 14.03 14.21 1.04
C LEU A 399 12.91 13.29 0.59
N ALA A 400 11.73 13.50 1.16
CA ALA A 400 10.51 12.80 0.75
C ALA A 400 9.93 13.40 -0.54
N PRO A 401 9.13 12.65 -1.31
CA PRO A 401 8.40 13.17 -2.45
C PRO A 401 7.55 14.38 -2.07
N ARG A 402 7.33 15.26 -3.05
CA ARG A 402 6.52 16.47 -2.88
C ARG A 402 5.13 16.14 -2.33
N LYS A 403 4.65 16.98 -1.42
CA LYS A 403 3.27 16.91 -0.90
C LYS A 403 2.25 17.02 -2.02
N ILE A 404 1.18 16.24 -1.89
CA ILE A 404 0.06 16.28 -2.82
C ILE A 404 -0.79 17.50 -2.47
N THR A 405 -1.00 18.38 -3.44
CA THR A 405 -1.81 19.60 -3.25
C THR A 405 -2.84 19.76 -4.37
N VAL A 406 -3.99 20.32 -4.03
CA VAL A 406 -5.06 20.65 -5.00
C VAL A 406 -4.77 21.98 -5.70
N ASP A 407 -4.07 22.89 -5.02
CA ASP A 407 -3.87 24.27 -5.49
C ASP A 407 -2.38 24.64 -5.42
N SER A 408 -1.64 24.10 -6.39
CA SER A 408 -0.20 24.34 -6.50
C SER A 408 0.15 25.83 -6.65
N GLY A 409 -0.73 26.62 -7.26
CA GLY A 409 -0.52 28.04 -7.44
C GLY A 409 -0.61 28.85 -6.14
N ARG A 410 -1.54 28.52 -5.28
CA ARG A 410 -1.69 29.15 -3.96
C ARG A 410 -0.54 28.77 -3.03
N ASP A 411 -0.17 27.50 -3.02
CA ASP A 411 0.94 27.01 -2.20
C ASP A 411 2.26 27.64 -2.65
N ALA A 412 2.50 27.74 -3.96
CA ALA A 412 3.69 28.38 -4.50
C ALA A 412 3.77 29.86 -4.10
N ARG A 413 2.65 30.60 -4.10
CA ARG A 413 2.61 32.00 -3.62
C ARG A 413 2.91 32.08 -2.12
N ALA A 414 2.31 31.22 -1.32
CA ALA A 414 2.55 31.18 0.12
C ALA A 414 4.02 30.87 0.45
N TYR A 415 4.63 29.93 -0.25
CA TYR A 415 6.05 29.63 -0.09
C TYR A 415 6.96 30.77 -0.56
N SER A 416 6.65 31.40 -1.69
CA SER A 416 7.39 32.57 -2.17
C SER A 416 7.35 33.71 -1.16
N GLU A 417 6.18 33.98 -0.57
CA GLU A 417 6.02 35.01 0.46
C GLU A 417 6.81 34.68 1.75
N GLN A 418 6.83 33.42 2.17
CA GLN A 418 7.62 32.99 3.31
C GLN A 418 9.12 33.07 3.04
N LEU A 419 9.55 32.79 1.82
CA LEU A 419 10.94 32.91 1.39
C LEU A 419 11.36 34.39 1.39
N ASP A 420 10.53 35.28 0.81
CA ASP A 420 10.79 36.72 0.72
C ASP A 420 10.86 37.36 2.12
N LYS A 421 10.04 36.89 3.07
CA LYS A 421 10.07 37.33 4.47
C LYS A 421 11.19 36.68 5.31
N GLY A 422 11.97 35.78 4.75
CA GLY A 422 13.03 35.09 5.48
C GLY A 422 12.54 34.06 6.50
N HIS A 423 11.27 33.69 6.51
CA HIS A 423 10.70 32.66 7.38
C HIS A 423 11.04 31.24 6.89
N LEU A 424 11.32 31.10 5.61
CA LEU A 424 11.69 29.86 4.96
C LEU A 424 13.09 30.05 4.30
N SER A 425 14.02 29.13 4.58
CA SER A 425 15.30 29.16 3.89
C SER A 425 15.18 28.58 2.46
N PRO A 426 15.99 29.02 1.48
CA PRO A 426 16.01 28.42 0.13
C PRO A 426 16.21 26.90 0.19
N THR A 427 17.15 26.41 0.99
CA THR A 427 17.40 24.99 1.16
C THR A 427 16.14 24.23 1.62
N ARG A 428 15.41 24.76 2.60
CA ARG A 428 14.19 24.12 3.07
C ARG A 428 13.07 24.18 2.02
N TYR A 429 13.01 25.25 1.24
CA TYR A 429 12.05 25.37 0.14
C TYR A 429 12.28 24.29 -0.92
N PHE A 430 13.50 24.10 -1.40
CA PHE A 430 13.82 23.05 -2.37
C PHE A 430 13.58 21.64 -1.79
N ASN A 431 13.95 21.42 -0.54
CA ASN A 431 13.67 20.15 0.12
C ASN A 431 12.17 19.84 0.21
N MET A 432 11.30 20.83 0.45
CA MET A 432 9.84 20.64 0.43
C MET A 432 9.29 20.32 -0.97
N LEU A 433 10.01 20.70 -2.02
CA LEU A 433 9.69 20.33 -3.40
C LEU A 433 10.24 18.95 -3.79
N GLY A 434 11.00 18.31 -2.90
CA GLY A 434 11.69 17.05 -3.18
C GLY A 434 12.92 17.20 -4.07
N LEU A 435 13.47 18.42 -4.14
CA LEU A 435 14.65 18.78 -4.93
C LEU A 435 15.86 18.95 -4.02
N ARG A 436 17.04 18.66 -4.53
CA ARG A 436 18.31 18.86 -3.82
C ARG A 436 18.71 20.33 -3.92
N ALA A 437 18.70 21.06 -2.82
CA ALA A 437 18.94 22.49 -2.79
C ALA A 437 20.30 22.88 -3.41
N THR A 438 21.36 22.12 -3.13
CA THR A 438 22.72 22.40 -3.64
C THR A 438 22.82 22.20 -5.16
N GLU A 439 22.16 21.18 -5.71
CA GLU A 439 22.11 20.93 -7.15
C GLU A 439 21.32 22.02 -7.87
N GLU A 440 20.17 22.40 -7.31
CA GLU A 440 19.35 23.48 -7.86
C GLU A 440 20.05 24.85 -7.83
N GLU A 441 20.78 25.15 -6.75
CA GLU A 441 21.59 26.37 -6.65
C GLU A 441 22.76 26.35 -7.64
N ASP A 442 23.49 25.25 -7.77
CA ASP A 442 24.55 25.06 -8.76
C ASP A 442 23.99 25.20 -10.19
N ASP A 443 22.85 24.56 -10.51
CA ASP A 443 22.20 24.63 -11.82
C ASP A 443 21.71 26.05 -12.17
N VAL A 444 21.20 26.80 -11.20
CA VAL A 444 20.82 28.22 -11.39
C VAL A 444 22.03 29.06 -11.71
N ILE A 445 23.13 28.89 -10.98
CA ILE A 445 24.39 29.61 -11.21
C ILE A 445 24.98 29.26 -12.59
N ASP A 446 25.07 27.98 -12.91
CA ASP A 446 25.61 27.51 -14.20
C ASP A 446 24.74 27.98 -15.37
N THR A 447 23.42 27.99 -15.22
CA THR A 447 22.50 28.52 -16.22
C THR A 447 22.67 30.03 -16.40
N PHE A 448 22.85 30.76 -15.30
CA PHE A 448 23.12 32.17 -15.36
C PHE A 448 24.45 32.47 -16.08
N LEU A 449 25.52 31.76 -15.74
CA LEU A 449 26.84 31.90 -16.36
C LEU A 449 26.79 31.59 -17.86
N ARG A 450 26.11 30.52 -18.26
CA ARG A 450 25.90 30.17 -19.68
C ARG A 450 25.12 31.24 -20.44
N ARG A 451 24.05 31.78 -19.83
CA ARG A 451 23.23 32.86 -20.42
C ARG A 451 24.05 34.14 -20.59
N LYS A 452 24.83 34.50 -19.55
CA LYS A 452 25.72 35.65 -19.57
C LYS A 452 26.76 35.54 -20.67
N ALA A 453 27.50 34.43 -20.74
CA ALA A 453 28.49 34.22 -21.81
C ALA A 453 27.90 34.26 -23.20
N LYS A 454 26.67 33.79 -23.38
CA LYS A 454 25.96 33.82 -24.66
C LYS A 454 25.49 35.24 -25.04
N CYS A 455 25.04 36.02 -24.07
CA CYS A 455 24.70 37.42 -24.27
C CYS A 455 25.94 38.26 -24.60
N ASP A 456 27.03 38.07 -23.87
CA ASP A 456 28.32 38.75 -24.09
C ASP A 456 28.87 38.45 -25.50
N ALA A 457 28.80 37.20 -25.96
CA ALA A 457 29.22 36.79 -27.31
C ALA A 457 28.36 37.43 -28.43
N LEU A 458 27.12 37.80 -28.17
CA LEU A 458 26.19 38.42 -29.11
C LEU A 458 26.13 39.95 -28.94
N GLY A 459 26.89 40.54 -28.01
CA GLY A 459 26.86 41.98 -27.72
C GLY A 459 25.53 42.44 -27.07
N LEU A 460 24.79 41.52 -26.44
CA LEU A 460 23.50 41.81 -25.82
C LEU A 460 23.67 41.95 -24.30
N ASN A 461 22.90 42.87 -23.71
CA ASN A 461 22.87 42.98 -22.25
C ASN A 461 21.95 41.91 -21.65
N ILE A 462 22.45 41.13 -20.69
CA ILE A 462 21.69 40.06 -20.04
C ILE A 462 20.40 40.54 -19.37
N SER A 463 20.39 41.77 -18.84
CA SER A 463 19.22 42.42 -18.23
C SER A 463 18.10 42.74 -19.22
N GLU A 464 18.43 42.97 -20.51
CA GLU A 464 17.47 43.22 -21.55
C GLU A 464 16.84 41.94 -22.08
N VAL A 465 17.63 40.88 -22.17
CA VAL A 465 17.16 39.59 -22.67
C VAL A 465 16.43 38.79 -21.59
N PHE A 466 16.87 38.90 -20.34
CA PHE A 466 16.33 38.18 -19.19
C PHE A 466 16.05 39.14 -18.01
N PRO A 467 15.03 40.02 -18.12
CA PRO A 467 14.78 41.10 -17.15
C PRO A 467 14.49 40.58 -15.74
N ASN A 468 13.91 39.37 -15.60
CA ASN A 468 13.55 38.79 -14.32
C ASN A 468 14.72 38.09 -13.60
N SER A 469 15.87 37.89 -14.25
CA SER A 469 17.02 37.23 -13.64
C SER A 469 17.90 38.18 -12.81
N VAL A 470 17.76 39.50 -13.03
CA VAL A 470 18.58 40.50 -12.36
C VAL A 470 17.78 41.38 -11.38
N SER A 471 16.45 41.44 -11.52
CA SER A 471 15.61 42.41 -10.81
C SER A 471 15.34 42.12 -9.32
N ARG A 472 15.60 40.93 -8.84
CA ARG A 472 15.40 40.60 -7.38
C ARG A 472 16.45 41.23 -6.46
N GLY A 473 17.65 41.54 -6.96
CA GLY A 473 18.70 42.18 -6.18
C GLY A 473 18.64 43.73 -6.20
N ILE A 474 18.03 44.34 -7.21
CA ILE A 474 18.06 45.79 -7.42
C ILE A 474 16.75 46.47 -6.98
N ALA A 475 15.61 45.77 -7.00
CA ALA A 475 14.34 46.29 -6.53
C ALA A 475 14.28 46.57 -5.03
N ALA A 476 15.18 45.99 -4.24
CA ALA A 476 15.32 46.28 -2.82
C ALA A 476 16.08 47.58 -2.49
N GLN A 477 16.67 48.23 -3.49
CA GLN A 477 17.49 49.46 -3.31
C GLN A 477 16.89 50.73 -3.99
N MET A 478 15.76 50.64 -4.66
CA MET A 478 15.09 51.83 -5.17
C MET A 478 14.17 52.42 -4.08
N PRO A 479 14.40 53.68 -3.62
CA PRO A 479 13.44 54.34 -2.74
C PRO A 479 12.12 54.48 -3.52
N ALA A 480 11.01 54.15 -2.84
CA ALA A 480 9.68 54.26 -3.39
C ALA A 480 9.52 55.66 -4.01
N ALA A 481 9.34 55.74 -5.35
CA ALA A 481 8.98 56.97 -6.04
C ALA A 481 7.66 57.44 -5.44
N GLY A 482 7.67 58.61 -4.82
CA GLY A 482 6.53 59.20 -4.14
C GLY A 482 5.33 59.28 -5.11
N ASN A 483 4.23 58.71 -4.69
CA ASN A 483 2.93 58.93 -5.26
C ASN A 483 2.58 60.43 -5.02
N GLU A 484 2.91 61.29 -5.97
CA GLU A 484 2.25 62.61 -6.05
C GLU A 484 0.80 62.33 -6.48
N GLN A 485 -0.13 62.42 -5.55
CA GLN A 485 -1.55 62.53 -5.83
C GLN A 485 -1.78 63.87 -6.58
N PRO A 486 -2.51 63.85 -7.70
CA PRO A 486 -2.91 65.10 -8.30
C PRO A 486 -3.87 65.85 -7.35
N SER A 487 -3.49 67.07 -7.00
CA SER A 487 -4.26 68.03 -6.23
C SER A 487 -5.63 68.27 -6.85
N GLN A 488 -6.70 68.07 -6.07
CA GLN A 488 -8.06 68.46 -6.45
C GLN A 488 -8.13 70.00 -6.58
N PRO A 489 -8.81 70.55 -7.59
CA PRO A 489 -9.06 71.97 -7.66
C PRO A 489 -10.04 72.42 -6.59
N PRO A 490 -9.94 73.69 -6.06
CA PRO A 490 -10.77 74.21 -5.01
C PRO A 490 -12.20 74.41 -5.48
N ALA A 491 -13.17 74.04 -4.63
CA ALA A 491 -14.58 74.33 -4.83
C ALA A 491 -14.80 75.86 -4.81
N GLN A 492 -15.44 76.37 -5.86
CA GLN A 492 -15.92 77.77 -5.95
C GLN A 492 -17.26 77.90 -5.17
N PRO A 493 -17.59 79.12 -4.69
CA PRO A 493 -18.57 79.40 -3.64
C PRO A 493 -20.03 79.25 -4.05
#